data_0d59d316d4040c7281fc992ee136d351
#
_entry.id   0d59d316d4040c7281fc992ee136d351
#
_cell.length_a   1.000
_cell.length_b   1.000
_cell.length_c   1.000
_cell.angle_alpha   90.00
_cell.angle_beta   90.00
_cell.angle_gamma   90.00
#
_symmetry.space_group_name_H-M   'P 1'
#
loop_
_entity.id
_entity.type
_entity.pdbx_description
1 polymer ?
#
loop_
_entity_poly.entity_id
_entity_poly.type
_entity_poly.pdbx_seq_one_letter_code
_entity_poly.pdbx_strand_id
1 'polypeptide(L)'
;MVKDYEDFKKFVLGLTGIDLNAYKEKQMKRRIDTLIARNKHTGYDSYCNAIKNDAQMLDEFVNYLTINVSEFYRNPALWKKLDEIILPDLIKKFGPRLKIWSAACSTGDEPYSLAMVLAKKVPLKDIKIYATDIDDQVLEKAKDGVYSANSLKGLPDEYKNKYFEKMGDKYYKISDEIKKCVEFKKSNLLKDSYPQSCHLIVCRNVLIYFTEDAKLEIYKKFNDSLVKGGCLFVGNTEQIIN
;
A
#
# COMPACT_ATOMS: atom_id res chain seq x y z
N MET A 1 -14.52 16.88 -24.52
CA MET A 1 -14.08 18.14 -23.88
C MET A 1 -14.39 18.04 -22.39
N VAL A 2 -13.39 18.18 -21.54
CA VAL A 2 -13.49 18.10 -20.08
C VAL A 2 -13.60 19.52 -19.55
N LYS A 3 -14.81 19.90 -19.15
CA LYS A 3 -15.10 21.32 -18.82
C LYS A 3 -14.83 21.67 -17.37
N ASP A 4 -15.08 20.73 -16.47
CA ASP A 4 -14.99 20.93 -15.03
C ASP A 4 -14.42 19.71 -14.31
N TYR A 5 -14.38 19.76 -12.99
CA TYR A 5 -13.86 18.67 -12.16
C TYR A 5 -14.72 17.40 -12.21
N GLU A 6 -16.04 17.53 -12.40
CA GLU A 6 -16.94 16.39 -12.52
C GLU A 6 -16.70 15.59 -13.82
N ASP A 7 -16.50 16.29 -14.94
CA ASP A 7 -16.11 15.68 -16.19
C ASP A 7 -14.71 15.04 -16.08
N PHE A 8 -13.79 15.70 -15.35
CA PHE A 8 -12.45 15.17 -15.09
C PHE A 8 -12.52 13.85 -14.29
N LYS A 9 -13.34 13.77 -13.25
CA LYS A 9 -13.54 12.52 -12.48
C LYS A 9 -14.01 11.37 -13.38
N LYS A 10 -14.98 11.62 -14.26
CA LYS A 10 -15.47 10.61 -15.21
C LYS A 10 -14.39 10.15 -16.19
N PHE A 11 -13.61 11.10 -16.70
CA PHE A 11 -12.49 10.81 -17.58
C PHE A 11 -11.44 9.93 -16.90
N VAL A 12 -11.02 10.29 -15.68
CA VAL A 12 -10.05 9.52 -14.89
C VAL A 12 -10.55 8.12 -14.60
N LEU A 13 -11.82 7.99 -14.20
CA LEU A 13 -12.43 6.68 -13.97
C LEU A 13 -12.39 5.79 -15.23
N GLY A 14 -12.69 6.36 -16.39
CA GLY A 14 -12.65 5.63 -17.67
C GLY A 14 -11.25 5.23 -18.10
N LEU A 15 -10.25 6.08 -17.82
CA LEU A 15 -8.87 5.86 -18.26
C LEU A 15 -8.09 4.93 -17.32
N THR A 16 -8.26 5.10 -16.00
CA THR A 16 -7.40 4.45 -14.98
C THR A 16 -8.14 3.43 -14.12
N GLY A 17 -9.47 3.45 -14.14
CA GLY A 17 -10.30 2.68 -13.23
C GLY A 17 -10.36 3.24 -11.78
N ILE A 18 -9.68 4.36 -11.49
CA ILE A 18 -9.69 5.02 -10.18
C ILE A 18 -10.93 5.92 -10.09
N ASP A 19 -11.77 5.66 -9.10
CA ASP A 19 -12.95 6.48 -8.83
C ASP A 19 -12.62 7.60 -7.85
N LEU A 20 -12.49 8.82 -8.37
CA LEU A 20 -12.18 9.99 -7.54
C LEU A 20 -13.32 10.41 -6.59
N ASN A 21 -14.55 9.93 -6.80
CA ASN A 21 -15.67 10.20 -5.88
C ASN A 21 -15.49 9.50 -4.53
N ALA A 22 -14.71 8.42 -4.48
CA ALA A 22 -14.40 7.72 -3.25
C ALA A 22 -13.37 8.45 -2.37
N TYR A 23 -12.74 9.50 -2.87
CA TYR A 23 -11.72 10.26 -2.14
C TYR A 23 -12.27 11.58 -1.59
N LYS A 24 -11.68 12.09 -0.50
CA LYS A 24 -11.99 13.42 0.07
C LYS A 24 -11.75 14.50 -0.98
N GLU A 25 -12.83 15.02 -1.56
CA GLU A 25 -12.81 15.86 -2.77
C GLU A 25 -11.89 17.08 -2.62
N LYS A 26 -12.03 17.86 -1.55
CA LYS A 26 -11.23 19.07 -1.34
C LYS A 26 -9.73 18.81 -1.37
N GLN A 27 -9.30 17.69 -0.79
CA GLN A 27 -7.88 17.33 -0.74
C GLN A 27 -7.39 16.81 -2.10
N MET A 28 -8.18 15.93 -2.72
CA MET A 28 -7.83 15.33 -4.00
C MET A 28 -7.81 16.36 -5.12
N LYS A 29 -8.85 17.21 -5.19
CA LYS A 29 -8.92 18.29 -6.18
C LYS A 29 -7.71 19.23 -6.09
N ARG A 30 -7.37 19.71 -4.88
CA ARG A 30 -6.19 20.57 -4.68
C ARG A 30 -4.89 19.91 -5.16
N ARG A 31 -4.72 18.62 -4.91
CA ARG A 31 -3.55 17.86 -5.39
C ARG A 31 -3.51 17.80 -6.90
N ILE A 32 -4.63 17.48 -7.53
CA ILE A 32 -4.75 17.41 -9.00
C ILE A 32 -4.47 18.78 -9.62
N ASP A 33 -5.08 19.85 -9.11
CA ASP A 33 -4.85 21.20 -9.60
C ASP A 33 -3.35 21.59 -9.50
N THR A 34 -2.67 21.19 -8.41
CA THR A 34 -1.24 21.39 -8.23
C THR A 34 -0.41 20.63 -9.28
N LEU A 35 -0.79 19.39 -9.58
CA LEU A 35 -0.10 18.58 -10.58
C LEU A 35 -0.28 19.14 -11.99
N ILE A 36 -1.49 19.55 -12.34
CA ILE A 36 -1.82 20.19 -13.63
C ILE A 36 -0.97 21.45 -13.83
N ALA A 37 -0.90 22.31 -12.81
CA ALA A 37 -0.09 23.53 -12.85
C ALA A 37 1.42 23.24 -12.97
N ARG A 38 1.93 22.22 -12.23
CA ARG A 38 3.34 21.78 -12.30
C ARG A 38 3.71 21.31 -13.70
N ASN A 39 2.79 20.63 -14.37
CA ASN A 39 2.96 20.17 -15.75
C ASN A 39 2.63 21.26 -16.80
N LYS A 40 2.44 22.52 -16.37
CA LYS A 40 2.23 23.70 -17.24
C LYS A 40 0.97 23.61 -18.10
N HIS A 41 -0.05 22.89 -17.65
CA HIS A 41 -1.36 22.86 -18.30
C HIS A 41 -2.28 23.93 -17.75
N THR A 42 -3.16 24.49 -18.60
CA THR A 42 -4.07 25.59 -18.25
C THR A 42 -5.42 25.13 -17.68
N GLY A 43 -5.67 23.81 -17.66
CA GLY A 43 -6.92 23.24 -17.15
C GLY A 43 -7.07 21.76 -17.41
N TYR A 44 -8.22 21.23 -17.04
CA TYR A 44 -8.51 19.79 -17.11
C TYR A 44 -8.47 19.25 -18.53
N ASP A 45 -9.05 19.95 -19.51
CA ASP A 45 -9.14 19.43 -20.89
C ASP A 45 -7.76 19.23 -21.52
N SER A 46 -6.88 20.24 -21.40
CA SER A 46 -5.51 20.15 -21.93
C SER A 46 -4.69 19.05 -21.24
N TYR A 47 -4.88 18.87 -19.92
CA TYR A 47 -4.20 17.85 -19.16
C TYR A 47 -4.73 16.45 -19.46
N CYS A 48 -6.05 16.29 -19.62
CA CYS A 48 -6.64 15.02 -20.03
C CYS A 48 -6.14 14.55 -21.39
N ASN A 49 -6.00 15.48 -22.36
CA ASN A 49 -5.42 15.15 -23.66
C ASN A 49 -3.96 14.70 -23.55
N ALA A 50 -3.19 15.34 -22.67
CA ALA A 50 -1.79 14.97 -22.44
C ALA A 50 -1.68 13.56 -21.83
N ILE A 51 -2.34 13.29 -20.70
CA ILE A 51 -2.26 11.97 -20.04
C ILE A 51 -2.87 10.83 -20.85
N LYS A 52 -3.78 11.14 -21.81
CA LYS A 52 -4.33 10.11 -22.72
C LYS A 52 -3.32 9.68 -23.77
N ASN A 53 -2.45 10.58 -24.23
CA ASN A 53 -1.55 10.37 -25.36
C ASN A 53 -0.09 10.13 -24.96
N ASP A 54 0.25 10.32 -23.68
CA ASP A 54 1.59 10.15 -23.13
C ASP A 54 1.54 9.19 -21.92
N ALA A 55 2.08 7.98 -22.11
CA ALA A 55 2.12 6.95 -21.08
C ALA A 55 2.94 7.40 -19.85
N GLN A 56 4.01 8.17 -20.03
CA GLN A 56 4.84 8.64 -18.94
C GLN A 56 4.11 9.67 -18.07
N MET A 57 3.35 10.56 -18.71
CA MET A 57 2.48 11.51 -17.99
C MET A 57 1.33 10.82 -17.27
N LEU A 58 0.74 9.77 -17.87
CA LEU A 58 -0.28 8.95 -17.22
C LEU A 58 0.28 8.26 -15.98
N ASP A 59 1.45 7.68 -16.08
CA ASP A 59 2.15 7.03 -14.98
C ASP A 59 2.46 8.03 -13.85
N GLU A 60 2.96 9.22 -14.18
CA GLU A 60 3.17 10.30 -13.21
C GLU A 60 1.86 10.67 -12.51
N PHE A 61 0.78 10.80 -13.28
CA PHE A 61 -0.54 11.13 -12.76
C PHE A 61 -1.05 10.07 -11.78
N VAL A 62 -1.02 8.79 -12.14
CA VAL A 62 -1.45 7.69 -11.27
C VAL A 62 -0.60 7.66 -10.00
N ASN A 63 0.72 7.72 -10.12
CA ASN A 63 1.66 7.71 -9.00
C ASN A 63 1.43 8.90 -8.04
N TYR A 64 1.07 10.06 -8.59
CA TYR A 64 0.75 11.24 -7.78
C TYR A 64 -0.59 11.12 -7.05
N LEU A 65 -1.60 10.47 -7.65
CA LEU A 65 -2.89 10.22 -7.02
C LEU A 65 -2.79 9.24 -5.86
N THR A 66 -2.01 8.18 -6.02
CA THR A 66 -1.91 7.06 -5.08
C THR A 66 -1.09 7.39 -3.82
N ILE A 67 -0.40 8.52 -3.78
CA ILE A 67 0.34 9.03 -2.61
C ILE A 67 1.29 7.98 -2.02
N ASN A 68 2.20 7.50 -2.84
CA ASN A 68 3.09 6.37 -2.55
C ASN A 68 4.23 6.73 -1.57
N VAL A 69 3.89 7.19 -0.36
CA VAL A 69 4.86 7.44 0.72
C VAL A 69 4.94 6.22 1.61
N SER A 70 6.03 5.49 1.50
CA SER A 70 6.29 4.28 2.28
C SER A 70 7.69 4.31 2.88
N GLU A 71 7.86 3.66 4.02
CA GLU A 71 9.14 3.44 4.69
C GLU A 71 9.10 2.15 5.48
N PHE A 72 10.25 1.51 5.61
CA PHE A 72 10.38 0.32 6.44
C PHE A 72 10.12 0.65 7.91
N TYR A 73 9.38 -0.24 8.57
CA TYR A 73 9.11 -0.17 10.01
C TYR A 73 8.43 1.14 10.45
N ARG A 74 7.64 1.75 9.57
CA ARG A 74 6.92 3.00 9.79
C ARG A 74 6.10 2.95 11.07
N ASN A 75 6.31 3.92 11.98
CA ASN A 75 5.72 3.96 13.33
C ASN A 75 6.15 2.78 14.21
N PRO A 76 7.40 2.74 14.70
CA PRO A 76 7.99 1.60 15.42
C PRO A 76 7.16 1.09 16.59
N ALA A 77 6.43 1.96 17.31
CA ALA A 77 5.56 1.57 18.41
C ALA A 77 4.43 0.61 17.99
N LEU A 78 3.89 0.76 16.77
CA LEU A 78 2.91 -0.18 16.22
C LEU A 78 3.54 -1.52 15.85
N TRP A 79 4.73 -1.50 15.26
CA TRP A 79 5.47 -2.72 14.96
C TRP A 79 5.81 -3.52 16.21
N LYS A 80 6.15 -2.84 17.31
CA LYS A 80 6.35 -3.48 18.61
C LYS A 80 5.10 -4.18 19.09
N LYS A 81 3.91 -3.54 19.00
CA LYS A 81 2.63 -4.18 19.36
C LYS A 81 2.31 -5.38 18.47
N LEU A 82 2.57 -5.26 17.17
CA LEU A 82 2.39 -6.34 16.22
C LEU A 82 3.28 -7.53 16.58
N ASP A 83 4.57 -7.29 16.84
CA ASP A 83 5.57 -8.30 17.18
C ASP A 83 5.31 -8.98 18.52
N GLU A 84 5.03 -8.21 19.56
CA GLU A 84 4.96 -8.73 20.95
C GLU A 84 3.58 -9.25 21.36
N ILE A 85 2.49 -8.79 20.72
CA ILE A 85 1.12 -9.11 21.14
C ILE A 85 0.35 -9.81 20.02
N ILE A 86 0.21 -9.18 18.85
CA ILE A 86 -0.73 -9.62 17.82
C ILE A 86 -0.25 -10.91 17.15
N LEU A 87 0.98 -10.95 16.67
CA LEU A 87 1.51 -12.13 15.99
C LEU A 87 1.60 -13.35 16.89
N PRO A 88 2.07 -13.26 18.16
CA PRO A 88 2.02 -14.40 19.10
C PRO A 88 0.62 -14.93 19.32
N ASP A 89 -0.39 -14.07 19.49
CA ASP A 89 -1.78 -14.47 19.66
C ASP A 89 -2.32 -15.19 18.42
N LEU A 90 -2.10 -14.63 17.24
CA LEU A 90 -2.52 -15.24 15.98
C LEU A 90 -1.82 -16.59 15.72
N ILE A 91 -0.52 -16.70 15.97
CA ILE A 91 0.22 -17.96 15.83
C ILE A 91 -0.30 -19.01 16.82
N LYS A 92 -0.59 -18.61 18.04
CA LYS A 92 -1.19 -19.52 19.05
C LYS A 92 -2.57 -20.03 18.61
N LYS A 93 -3.40 -19.17 18.00
CA LYS A 93 -4.77 -19.52 17.57
C LYS A 93 -4.82 -20.35 16.30
N PHE A 94 -4.00 -19.99 15.30
CA PHE A 94 -4.13 -20.49 13.93
C PHE A 94 -2.91 -21.28 13.45
N GLY A 95 -1.89 -21.41 14.27
CA GLY A 95 -0.62 -22.06 13.90
C GLY A 95 0.34 -21.14 13.16
N PRO A 96 1.53 -21.66 12.78
CA PRO A 96 2.62 -20.84 12.21
C PRO A 96 2.36 -20.36 10.77
N ARG A 97 1.44 -20.99 10.04
CA ARG A 97 1.14 -20.66 8.63
C ARG A 97 -0.02 -19.70 8.54
N LEU A 98 0.21 -18.46 8.94
CA LEU A 98 -0.80 -17.42 8.85
C LEU A 98 -1.04 -17.00 7.40
N LYS A 99 -2.31 -16.85 7.00
CA LYS A 99 -2.68 -16.16 5.78
C LYS A 99 -2.74 -14.67 6.07
N ILE A 100 -1.83 -13.91 5.49
CA ILE A 100 -1.63 -12.49 5.77
C ILE A 100 -1.78 -11.70 4.47
N TRP A 101 -2.47 -10.56 4.57
CA TRP A 101 -2.64 -9.64 3.46
C TRP A 101 -2.20 -8.23 3.85
N SER A 102 -1.21 -7.66 3.14
CA SER A 102 -0.84 -6.25 3.19
C SER A 102 -1.58 -5.54 2.07
N ALA A 103 -2.60 -4.77 2.42
CA ALA A 103 -3.48 -4.06 1.50
C ALA A 103 -2.99 -2.61 1.30
N ALA A 104 -2.81 -2.18 0.05
CA ALA A 104 -2.15 -0.92 -0.34
C ALA A 104 -0.69 -0.87 0.15
N CYS A 105 0.12 -1.82 -0.35
CA CYS A 105 1.48 -2.07 0.11
C CYS A 105 2.55 -1.11 -0.44
N SER A 106 2.19 -0.25 -1.40
CA SER A 106 3.11 0.68 -2.08
C SER A 106 4.38 -0.04 -2.57
N THR A 107 5.56 0.48 -2.28
CA THR A 107 6.86 -0.05 -2.70
C THR A 107 7.34 -1.28 -1.92
N GLY A 108 6.47 -1.92 -1.13
CA GLY A 108 6.76 -3.19 -0.47
C GLY A 108 7.43 -3.06 0.90
N ASP A 109 7.71 -1.87 1.39
CA ASP A 109 8.34 -1.62 2.70
C ASP A 109 7.57 -2.28 3.85
N GLU A 110 6.23 -2.21 3.81
CA GLU A 110 5.36 -2.79 4.83
C GLU A 110 5.35 -4.32 4.81
N PRO A 111 5.02 -5.00 3.70
CA PRO A 111 5.00 -6.46 3.68
C PRO A 111 6.38 -7.08 3.91
N TYR A 112 7.47 -6.44 3.48
CA TYR A 112 8.80 -6.91 3.79
C TYR A 112 9.17 -6.70 5.27
N SER A 113 8.79 -5.57 5.88
CA SER A 113 8.92 -5.39 7.33
C SER A 113 8.18 -6.48 8.10
N LEU A 114 6.98 -6.83 7.64
CA LEU A 114 6.15 -7.88 8.24
C LEU A 114 6.81 -9.28 8.09
N ALA A 115 7.38 -9.58 6.93
CA ALA A 115 8.11 -10.83 6.72
C ALA A 115 9.32 -10.96 7.66
N MET A 116 10.09 -9.88 7.85
CA MET A 116 11.24 -9.86 8.76
C MET A 116 10.83 -10.05 10.23
N VAL A 117 9.74 -9.39 10.65
CA VAL A 117 9.20 -9.57 12.02
C VAL A 117 8.73 -11.00 12.24
N LEU A 118 8.02 -11.59 11.29
CA LEU A 118 7.56 -12.98 11.35
C LEU A 118 8.72 -13.98 11.38
N ALA A 119 9.83 -13.71 10.68
CA ALA A 119 11.01 -14.58 10.61
C ALA A 119 11.71 -14.79 11.97
N LYS A 120 11.37 -13.97 12.98
CA LYS A 120 11.78 -14.21 14.38
C LYS A 120 10.94 -15.29 15.08
N LYS A 121 9.77 -15.61 14.56
CA LYS A 121 8.77 -16.46 15.23
C LYS A 121 8.54 -17.78 14.50
N VAL A 122 8.64 -17.75 13.19
CA VAL A 122 8.37 -18.94 12.35
C VAL A 122 9.40 -19.05 11.24
N PRO A 123 9.68 -20.26 10.73
CA PRO A 123 10.59 -20.46 9.60
C PRO A 123 10.14 -19.69 8.35
N LEU A 124 11.06 -19.13 7.58
CA LEU A 124 10.76 -18.36 6.35
C LEU A 124 9.88 -19.13 5.37
N LYS A 125 10.05 -20.47 5.24
CA LYS A 125 9.24 -21.31 4.36
C LYS A 125 7.76 -21.35 4.71
N ASP A 126 7.40 -20.99 5.95
CA ASP A 126 6.01 -20.95 6.44
C ASP A 126 5.41 -19.54 6.36
N ILE A 127 6.19 -18.54 5.94
CA ILE A 127 5.73 -17.15 5.76
C ILE A 127 5.25 -16.98 4.32
N LYS A 128 3.97 -16.60 4.19
CA LYS A 128 3.37 -16.23 2.90
C LYS A 128 2.48 -15.01 3.09
N ILE A 129 2.89 -13.89 2.51
CA ILE A 129 2.19 -12.61 2.60
C ILE A 129 1.68 -12.23 1.21
N TYR A 130 0.39 -12.00 1.07
CA TYR A 130 -0.18 -11.38 -0.11
C TYR A 130 -0.05 -9.86 0.05
N ALA A 131 0.51 -9.19 -0.93
CA ALA A 131 0.70 -7.76 -0.94
C ALA A 131 0.05 -7.16 -2.18
N THR A 132 -0.83 -6.19 -2.01
CA THR A 132 -1.56 -5.62 -3.14
C THR A 132 -1.47 -4.09 -3.13
N ASP A 133 -1.43 -3.52 -4.34
CA ASP A 133 -1.58 -2.09 -4.57
C ASP A 133 -2.32 -1.86 -5.89
N ILE A 134 -2.84 -0.65 -6.09
CA ILE A 134 -3.50 -0.26 -7.34
C ILE A 134 -2.49 0.20 -8.40
N ASP A 135 -1.30 0.63 -7.97
CA ASP A 135 -0.26 1.22 -8.80
C ASP A 135 0.77 0.17 -9.22
N ASP A 136 0.82 -0.13 -10.52
CA ASP A 136 1.77 -1.11 -11.07
C ASP A 136 3.23 -0.71 -10.87
N GLN A 137 3.55 0.59 -10.93
CA GLN A 137 4.94 1.04 -10.81
C GLN A 137 5.52 0.80 -9.41
N VAL A 138 4.71 0.98 -8.36
CA VAL A 138 5.19 0.70 -7.01
C VAL A 138 5.32 -0.80 -6.78
N LEU A 139 4.46 -1.61 -7.39
CA LEU A 139 4.57 -3.07 -7.33
C LEU A 139 5.84 -3.57 -8.04
N GLU A 140 6.22 -3.01 -9.17
CA GLU A 140 7.49 -3.35 -9.84
C GLU A 140 8.69 -2.96 -8.97
N LYS A 141 8.71 -1.75 -8.38
CA LYS A 141 9.74 -1.34 -7.42
C LYS A 141 9.82 -2.28 -6.21
N ALA A 142 8.66 -2.72 -5.70
CA ALA A 142 8.59 -3.68 -4.62
C ALA A 142 9.22 -5.03 -5.01
N LYS A 143 8.93 -5.53 -6.21
CA LYS A 143 9.52 -6.77 -6.76
C LYS A 143 11.02 -6.64 -7.00
N ASP A 144 11.50 -5.49 -7.46
CA ASP A 144 12.94 -5.23 -7.61
C ASP A 144 13.66 -5.31 -6.26
N GLY A 145 13.04 -4.76 -5.22
CA GLY A 145 13.53 -4.85 -3.85
C GLY A 145 14.78 -4.01 -3.60
N VAL A 146 14.93 -2.89 -4.32
CA VAL A 146 16.06 -1.95 -4.18
C VAL A 146 15.55 -0.66 -3.55
N TYR A 147 16.15 -0.27 -2.43
CA TYR A 147 15.68 0.82 -1.59
C TYR A 147 16.79 1.83 -1.28
N SER A 148 16.43 3.09 -1.10
CA SER A 148 17.35 4.11 -0.63
C SER A 148 17.68 3.92 0.85
N ALA A 149 18.83 4.43 1.29
CA ALA A 149 19.17 4.49 2.72
C ALA A 149 18.11 5.21 3.55
N ASN A 150 17.39 6.18 2.97
CA ASN A 150 16.34 6.92 3.64
C ASN A 150 15.11 6.06 3.92
N SER A 151 14.73 5.16 3.00
CA SER A 151 13.61 4.23 3.20
C SER A 151 13.84 3.27 4.38
N LEU A 152 15.11 2.96 4.69
CA LEU A 152 15.51 2.05 5.77
C LEU A 152 15.76 2.76 7.11
N LYS A 153 15.57 4.08 7.20
CA LYS A 153 15.94 4.86 8.39
C LYS A 153 15.23 4.41 9.68
N GLY A 154 13.98 3.95 9.55
CA GLY A 154 13.18 3.44 10.68
C GLY A 154 13.41 1.96 10.99
N LEU A 155 14.12 1.23 10.13
CA LEU A 155 14.32 -0.21 10.27
C LEU A 155 15.39 -0.50 11.30
N PRO A 156 15.15 -1.38 12.30
CA PRO A 156 16.17 -1.83 13.25
C PRO A 156 17.40 -2.42 12.55
N ASP A 157 18.59 -2.12 13.07
CA ASP A 157 19.87 -2.56 12.48
C ASP A 157 19.99 -4.08 12.36
N GLU A 158 19.37 -4.83 13.28
CA GLU A 158 19.34 -6.30 13.20
C GLU A 158 18.71 -6.82 11.89
N TYR A 159 17.63 -6.21 11.43
CA TYR A 159 16.99 -6.58 10.16
C TYR A 159 17.78 -6.07 8.97
N LYS A 160 18.28 -4.84 9.05
CA LYS A 160 19.08 -4.24 7.99
C LYS A 160 20.34 -5.05 7.72
N ASN A 161 21.08 -5.41 8.76
CA ASN A 161 22.32 -6.17 8.63
C ASN A 161 22.09 -7.61 8.18
N LYS A 162 20.93 -8.18 8.53
CA LYS A 162 20.62 -9.58 8.19
C LYS A 162 20.04 -9.74 6.80
N TYR A 163 19.19 -8.80 6.35
CA TYR A 163 18.35 -8.99 5.17
C TYR A 163 18.61 -8.01 4.05
N PHE A 164 19.57 -7.10 4.20
CA PHE A 164 19.89 -6.15 3.14
C PHE A 164 21.37 -6.17 2.79
N GLU A 165 21.64 -6.18 1.50
CA GLU A 165 22.97 -5.98 0.93
C GLU A 165 23.13 -4.54 0.45
N LYS A 166 24.26 -3.91 0.80
CA LYS A 166 24.57 -2.55 0.37
C LYS A 166 24.96 -2.52 -1.12
N MET A 167 24.26 -1.69 -1.90
CA MET A 167 24.55 -1.44 -3.32
C MET A 167 25.11 -0.02 -3.51
N GLY A 168 26.42 0.08 -3.62
CA GLY A 168 27.08 1.39 -3.65
C GLY A 168 26.84 2.19 -2.38
N ASP A 169 26.81 3.52 -2.47
CA ASP A 169 26.74 4.38 -1.26
C ASP A 169 25.31 4.72 -0.80
N LYS A 170 24.32 4.59 -1.69
CA LYS A 170 22.98 5.14 -1.46
C LYS A 170 21.86 4.12 -1.43
N TYR A 171 22.10 2.88 -1.90
CA TYR A 171 21.06 1.89 -2.09
C TYR A 171 21.33 0.59 -1.33
N TYR A 172 20.28 -0.14 -1.07
CA TYR A 172 20.28 -1.44 -0.42
C TYR A 172 19.32 -2.37 -1.15
N LYS A 173 19.73 -3.60 -1.36
CA LYS A 173 18.90 -4.65 -1.95
C LYS A 173 18.46 -5.61 -0.86
N ILE A 174 17.16 -5.88 -0.79
CA ILE A 174 16.61 -6.87 0.14
C ILE A 174 16.94 -8.28 -0.33
N SER A 175 17.18 -9.20 0.61
CA SER A 175 17.54 -10.58 0.32
C SER A 175 16.41 -11.34 -0.40
N ASP A 176 16.79 -12.24 -1.29
CA ASP A 176 15.84 -13.07 -2.04
C ASP A 176 15.02 -14.01 -1.14
N GLU A 177 15.54 -14.39 0.01
CA GLU A 177 14.80 -15.19 0.99
C GLU A 177 13.59 -14.46 1.58
N ILE A 178 13.72 -13.16 1.85
CA ILE A 178 12.58 -12.32 2.28
C ILE A 178 11.64 -12.00 1.11
N LYS A 179 12.19 -11.76 -0.09
CA LYS A 179 11.37 -11.54 -1.30
C LYS A 179 10.43 -12.71 -1.56
N LYS A 180 10.89 -13.96 -1.40
CA LYS A 180 10.09 -15.18 -1.59
C LYS A 180 8.92 -15.32 -0.61
N CYS A 181 8.94 -14.60 0.51
CA CYS A 181 7.85 -14.58 1.48
C CYS A 181 6.66 -13.72 1.04
N VAL A 182 6.81 -12.89 0.00
CA VAL A 182 5.81 -11.89 -0.40
C VAL A 182 5.40 -12.10 -1.86
N GLU A 183 4.10 -12.19 -2.09
CA GLU A 183 3.49 -12.28 -3.42
C GLU A 183 2.79 -10.95 -3.74
N PHE A 184 3.25 -10.24 -4.76
CA PHE A 184 2.69 -8.94 -5.17
C PHE A 184 1.68 -9.10 -6.29
N LYS A 185 0.52 -8.43 -6.13
CA LYS A 185 -0.55 -8.42 -7.13
C LYS A 185 -1.23 -7.05 -7.18
N LYS A 186 -1.59 -6.61 -8.39
CA LYS A 186 -2.44 -5.42 -8.56
C LYS A 186 -3.84 -5.69 -8.02
N SER A 187 -4.37 -4.74 -7.23
CA SER A 187 -5.75 -4.78 -6.75
C SER A 187 -6.27 -3.40 -6.36
N ASN A 188 -7.52 -3.15 -6.72
CA ASN A 188 -8.26 -1.95 -6.33
C ASN A 188 -9.17 -2.26 -5.14
N LEU A 189 -8.91 -1.65 -3.98
CA LEU A 189 -9.69 -1.86 -2.75
C LEU A 189 -11.19 -1.56 -2.91
N LEU A 190 -11.55 -0.65 -3.82
CA LEU A 190 -12.95 -0.28 -4.04
C LEU A 190 -13.71 -1.29 -4.91
N LYS A 191 -13.03 -1.90 -5.90
CA LYS A 191 -13.69 -2.68 -6.96
C LYS A 191 -13.48 -4.18 -6.84
N ASP A 192 -12.25 -4.59 -6.53
CA ASP A 192 -11.86 -5.98 -6.65
C ASP A 192 -12.35 -6.85 -5.49
N SER A 193 -12.37 -8.16 -5.72
CA SER A 193 -12.60 -9.15 -4.69
C SER A 193 -11.39 -9.28 -3.78
N TYR A 194 -11.64 -9.47 -2.48
CA TYR A 194 -10.59 -9.58 -1.47
C TYR A 194 -10.16 -11.03 -1.22
N PRO A 195 -8.91 -11.26 -0.81
CA PRO A 195 -8.47 -12.58 -0.36
C PRO A 195 -9.32 -13.05 0.82
N GLN A 196 -9.89 -14.24 0.74
CA GLN A 196 -10.75 -14.79 1.79
C GLN A 196 -9.94 -15.54 2.86
N SER A 197 -10.52 -15.71 4.05
CA SER A 197 -9.95 -16.46 5.17
C SER A 197 -8.58 -15.92 5.63
N CYS A 198 -8.42 -14.61 5.69
CA CYS A 198 -7.22 -13.97 6.22
C CYS A 198 -7.18 -14.04 7.74
N HIS A 199 -6.02 -14.37 8.31
CA HIS A 199 -5.78 -14.31 9.76
C HIS A 199 -5.34 -12.90 10.19
N LEU A 200 -4.63 -12.18 9.29
CA LEU A 200 -4.20 -10.80 9.49
C LEU A 200 -4.37 -10.02 8.19
N ILE A 201 -5.02 -8.88 8.29
CA ILE A 201 -5.02 -7.85 7.23
C ILE A 201 -4.30 -6.63 7.77
N VAL A 202 -3.31 -6.14 7.04
CA VAL A 202 -2.59 -4.90 7.32
C VAL A 202 -2.99 -3.87 6.28
N CYS A 203 -3.59 -2.75 6.70
CA CYS A 203 -3.97 -1.66 5.82
C CYS A 203 -3.72 -0.34 6.55
N ARG A 204 -2.60 0.32 6.23
CA ARG A 204 -2.12 1.47 7.00
C ARG A 204 -1.88 2.70 6.13
N ASN A 205 -2.31 3.85 6.65
CA ASN A 205 -2.06 5.16 6.06
C ASN A 205 -2.62 5.37 4.64
N VAL A 206 -3.67 4.66 4.29
CA VAL A 206 -4.35 4.78 2.99
C VAL A 206 -5.81 5.21 3.15
N LEU A 207 -6.54 4.68 4.14
CA LEU A 207 -7.97 4.98 4.31
C LEU A 207 -8.23 6.43 4.71
N ILE A 208 -7.22 7.14 5.19
CA ILE A 208 -7.31 8.58 5.52
C ILE A 208 -7.69 9.45 4.34
N TYR A 209 -7.48 8.99 3.12
CA TYR A 209 -7.77 9.72 1.88
C TYR A 209 -9.18 9.47 1.35
N PHE A 210 -9.86 8.42 1.81
CA PHE A 210 -11.20 8.05 1.36
C PHE A 210 -12.31 8.81 2.09
N THR A 211 -13.46 8.91 1.43
CA THR A 211 -14.72 9.35 2.06
C THR A 211 -15.16 8.38 3.14
N GLU A 212 -16.04 8.81 4.05
CA GLU A 212 -16.51 7.92 5.12
C GLU A 212 -17.31 6.72 4.56
N ASP A 213 -18.13 6.94 3.52
CA ASP A 213 -18.89 5.86 2.88
C ASP A 213 -17.95 4.82 2.25
N ALA A 214 -16.93 5.26 1.50
CA ALA A 214 -15.93 4.36 0.92
C ALA A 214 -15.16 3.56 1.98
N LYS A 215 -14.83 4.20 3.12
CA LYS A 215 -14.19 3.50 4.25
C LYS A 215 -15.10 2.41 4.83
N LEU A 216 -16.38 2.72 5.06
CA LEU A 216 -17.34 1.76 5.60
C LEU A 216 -17.45 0.53 4.71
N GLU A 217 -17.53 0.71 3.39
CA GLU A 217 -17.53 -0.40 2.44
C GLU A 217 -16.24 -1.22 2.50
N ILE A 218 -15.07 -0.57 2.55
CA ILE A 218 -13.78 -1.24 2.65
C ILE A 218 -13.69 -2.03 3.98
N TYR A 219 -14.08 -1.44 5.12
CA TYR A 219 -14.06 -2.14 6.40
C TYR A 219 -15.00 -3.35 6.43
N LYS A 220 -16.18 -3.24 5.82
CA LYS A 220 -17.09 -4.38 5.68
C LYS A 220 -16.44 -5.50 4.87
N LYS A 221 -15.85 -5.18 3.71
CA LYS A 221 -15.12 -6.15 2.89
C LYS A 221 -13.93 -6.77 3.63
N PHE A 222 -13.19 -6.00 4.45
CA PHE A 222 -12.13 -6.54 5.31
C PHE A 222 -12.68 -7.52 6.36
N ASN A 223 -13.78 -7.16 7.03
CA ASN A 223 -14.43 -8.03 7.99
C ASN A 223 -14.84 -9.36 7.36
N ASP A 224 -15.45 -9.32 6.16
CA ASP A 224 -15.88 -10.52 5.44
C ASP A 224 -14.70 -11.38 4.96
N SER A 225 -13.52 -10.77 4.80
CA SER A 225 -12.26 -11.43 4.40
C SER A 225 -11.52 -12.08 5.55
N LEU A 226 -11.78 -11.65 6.78
CA LEU A 226 -11.14 -12.18 7.99
C LEU A 226 -11.82 -13.47 8.47
N VAL A 227 -11.02 -14.40 8.98
CA VAL A 227 -11.55 -15.50 9.78
C VAL A 227 -12.07 -14.99 11.13
N LYS A 228 -12.98 -15.72 11.76
CA LYS A 228 -13.41 -15.41 13.13
C LYS A 228 -12.21 -15.40 14.08
N GLY A 229 -11.96 -14.25 14.72
CA GLY A 229 -10.80 -14.03 15.59
C GLY A 229 -9.52 -13.62 14.87
N GLY A 230 -9.59 -13.35 13.57
CA GLY A 230 -8.53 -12.66 12.80
C GLY A 230 -8.42 -11.20 13.19
N CYS A 231 -7.39 -10.51 12.70
CA CYS A 231 -7.06 -9.15 13.07
C CYS A 231 -6.95 -8.24 11.86
N LEU A 232 -7.55 -7.03 11.94
CA LEU A 232 -7.29 -5.91 11.05
C LEU A 232 -6.33 -4.95 11.75
N PHE A 233 -5.17 -4.68 11.15
CA PHE A 233 -4.14 -3.81 11.67
C PHE A 233 -4.05 -2.53 10.83
N VAL A 234 -4.40 -1.40 11.44
CA VAL A 234 -4.49 -0.08 10.79
C VAL A 234 -3.43 0.90 11.29
N GLY A 235 -3.28 2.03 10.64
CA GLY A 235 -2.37 3.11 11.07
C GLY A 235 -2.91 3.92 12.26
N ASN A 236 -2.03 4.68 12.91
CA ASN A 236 -2.37 5.48 14.10
C ASN A 236 -3.47 6.53 13.89
N THR A 237 -3.59 7.04 12.68
CA THR A 237 -4.54 8.10 12.32
C THR A 237 -5.83 7.55 11.71
N GLU A 238 -5.92 6.23 11.58
CA GLU A 238 -7.07 5.53 11.03
C GLU A 238 -7.91 5.00 12.19
N GLN A 239 -9.07 5.63 12.41
CA GLN A 239 -10.04 5.19 13.42
C GLN A 239 -11.16 4.42 12.73
N ILE A 240 -11.48 3.26 13.28
CA ILE A 240 -12.70 2.54 12.91
C ILE A 240 -13.81 3.17 13.78
N ILE A 241 -14.64 4.00 13.17
CA ILE A 241 -15.79 4.62 13.83
C ILE A 241 -16.97 3.67 13.61
N ASN A 242 -17.55 3.19 14.70
CA ASN A 242 -18.77 2.38 14.70
C ASN A 242 -19.99 3.27 14.48
#